data_607a279ad6ef16aad80cd517496ba494
#
_entry.id   607a279ad6ef16aad80cd517496ba494
#
_cell.length_a   1.000
_cell.length_b   1.000
_cell.length_c   1.000
_cell.angle_alpha   90.00
_cell.angle_beta   90.00
_cell.angle_gamma   90.00
#
_symmetry.space_group_name_H-M   'P 1'
#
loop_
_entity.id
_entity.type
_entity.pdbx_description
1 polymer ?
#
loop_
_entity_poly.entity_id
_entity_poly.type
_entity_poly.pdbx_seq_one_letter_code
_entity_poly.pdbx_strand_id
1 'polypeptide(L)'
;MMTGTYTVFDTEKSLDIMNRIVGWITKEEDIILDFFSGSATTAHAVMQLNAEDGGHRKFIMVQLPEKCDESSEAYKAGYKNICEIGKERIRRAGDKIKSEIDVVHKDDYAALVQSQQSNDQKVMTGFDSLKSSGVLTEKGYTYKDKDTKEISRITYSAEDPNDFYRFHPNALDIGFRVLKLDDTNMKDVYYAPDAYDQGMLAALESNIKDDRTDLDLLFGCLIDWGLPLSLPYKSEQIDGCTVHTYNDGDLIACFDANIPESVVKEIAQRKPLRAVFRDSGFASSPEKINVFEIFKLYMPEDAGDITKRVRVI
;
A
#
# COMPACT_ATOMS: atom_id res chain seq x y z
N MET A 1 -5.33 -15.16 19.40
CA MET A 1 -5.53 -16.53 19.89
C MET A 1 -5.69 -17.46 18.70
N MET A 2 -4.66 -18.15 18.29
CA MET A 2 -4.87 -19.41 17.60
C MET A 2 -5.17 -20.45 18.69
N THR A 3 -6.41 -20.52 19.11
CA THR A 3 -6.88 -21.57 20.02
C THR A 3 -7.25 -22.78 19.17
N GLY A 4 -6.28 -23.57 18.89
CA GLY A 4 -6.40 -24.84 18.22
C GLY A 4 -5.01 -25.33 17.90
N THR A 5 -4.65 -26.48 18.42
CA THR A 5 -3.37 -27.19 18.37
C THR A 5 -2.95 -27.60 16.95
N TYR A 6 -3.32 -26.87 15.91
CA TYR A 6 -2.98 -27.21 14.53
C TYR A 6 -2.06 -26.14 13.97
N THR A 7 -0.79 -26.47 13.82
CA THR A 7 0.16 -25.70 13.04
C THR A 7 -0.21 -25.87 11.56
N VAL A 8 -0.79 -24.83 10.98
CA VAL A 8 -1.13 -24.78 9.54
C VAL A 8 0.15 -24.81 8.67
N PHE A 9 1.32 -24.64 9.32
CA PHE A 9 2.61 -24.60 8.66
C PHE A 9 3.67 -25.30 9.54
N ASP A 10 4.27 -26.38 9.02
CA ASP A 10 5.12 -27.30 9.79
C ASP A 10 6.49 -26.72 10.17
N THR A 11 6.95 -25.67 9.48
CA THR A 11 8.30 -25.08 9.66
C THR A 11 8.23 -23.57 9.94
N GLU A 12 7.31 -23.17 10.82
CA GLU A 12 7.16 -21.76 11.19
C GLU A 12 8.42 -21.25 11.92
N LYS A 13 8.99 -20.14 11.42
CA LYS A 13 10.09 -19.45 12.09
C LYS A 13 9.57 -18.77 13.36
N SER A 14 10.38 -18.77 14.43
CA SER A 14 10.04 -18.04 15.65
C SER A 14 9.92 -16.55 15.39
N LEU A 15 8.80 -15.96 15.78
CA LEU A 15 8.56 -14.51 15.66
C LEU A 15 9.58 -13.72 16.49
N ASP A 16 9.91 -14.17 17.69
CA ASP A 16 10.89 -13.50 18.58
C ASP A 16 12.28 -13.43 17.94
N ILE A 17 12.69 -14.50 17.27
CA ILE A 17 13.97 -14.52 16.55
C ILE A 17 13.94 -13.55 15.39
N MET A 18 12.85 -13.53 14.62
CA MET A 18 12.70 -12.61 13.48
C MET A 18 12.65 -11.16 13.94
N ASN A 19 11.93 -10.83 15.01
CA ASN A 19 11.91 -9.51 15.61
C ASN A 19 13.32 -9.03 15.99
N ARG A 20 14.13 -9.90 16.65
CA ARG A 20 15.51 -9.57 17.01
C ARG A 20 16.38 -9.34 15.79
N ILE A 21 16.30 -10.24 14.78
CA ILE A 21 17.09 -10.12 13.55
C ILE A 21 16.75 -8.82 12.85
N VAL A 22 15.47 -8.55 12.56
CA VAL A 22 15.03 -7.35 11.87
C VAL A 22 15.40 -6.10 12.68
N GLY A 23 15.15 -6.10 13.99
CA GLY A 23 15.47 -4.97 14.86
C GLY A 23 16.98 -4.65 14.96
N TRP A 24 17.87 -5.64 14.79
CA TRP A 24 19.32 -5.42 14.84
C TRP A 24 19.88 -4.88 13.52
N ILE A 25 19.29 -5.27 12.39
CA ILE A 25 19.88 -5.00 11.07
C ILE A 25 19.16 -3.89 10.30
N THR A 26 17.99 -3.42 10.78
CA THR A 26 17.20 -2.41 10.08
C THR A 26 17.00 -1.14 10.90
N LYS A 27 16.89 -0.02 10.18
CA LYS A 27 16.46 1.28 10.70
C LYS A 27 14.96 1.47 10.47
N GLU A 28 14.41 2.53 11.03
CA GLU A 28 12.97 2.83 11.08
C GLU A 28 12.29 2.98 9.70
N GLU A 29 13.04 3.30 8.64
CA GLU A 29 12.51 3.57 7.28
C GLU A 29 12.94 2.51 6.24
N ASP A 30 13.64 1.44 6.66
CA ASP A 30 14.22 0.46 5.75
C ASP A 30 13.14 -0.42 5.08
N ILE A 31 13.51 -0.97 3.92
CA ILE A 31 12.70 -1.94 3.19
C ILE A 31 13.30 -3.33 3.39
N ILE A 32 12.50 -4.26 3.87
CA ILE A 32 12.88 -5.64 4.12
C ILE A 32 12.36 -6.52 3.00
N LEU A 33 13.25 -7.21 2.30
CA LEU A 33 12.92 -8.12 1.23
C LEU A 33 13.15 -9.57 1.66
N ASP A 34 12.11 -10.41 1.57
CA ASP A 34 12.17 -11.85 1.85
C ASP A 34 11.72 -12.62 0.60
N PHE A 35 12.68 -13.28 -0.07
CA PHE A 35 12.45 -13.98 -1.35
C PHE A 35 11.74 -15.33 -1.20
N PHE A 36 11.74 -15.92 -0.03
CA PHE A 36 11.07 -17.18 0.26
C PHE A 36 10.31 -17.05 1.57
N SER A 37 9.31 -16.16 1.55
CA SER A 37 8.63 -15.69 2.75
C SER A 37 7.85 -16.76 3.51
N GLY A 38 7.55 -17.90 2.87
CA GLY A 38 6.83 -18.99 3.49
C GLY A 38 5.50 -18.53 4.09
N SER A 39 5.37 -18.67 5.40
CA SER A 39 4.21 -18.20 6.16
C SER A 39 4.23 -16.70 6.47
N ALA A 40 5.15 -15.90 5.90
CA ALA A 40 5.30 -14.46 6.09
C ALA A 40 5.60 -14.01 7.54
N THR A 41 6.41 -14.77 8.28
CA THR A 41 6.84 -14.39 9.64
C THR A 41 7.63 -13.09 9.64
N THR A 42 8.42 -12.82 8.59
CA THR A 42 9.17 -11.58 8.42
C THR A 42 8.25 -10.35 8.35
N ALA A 43 7.16 -10.43 7.60
CA ALA A 43 6.18 -9.34 7.53
C ALA A 43 5.52 -9.06 8.90
N HIS A 44 5.18 -10.12 9.64
CA HIS A 44 4.67 -10.01 11.00
C HIS A 44 5.67 -9.29 11.92
N ALA A 45 6.95 -9.69 11.86
CA ALA A 45 8.01 -9.06 12.64
C ALA A 45 8.19 -7.57 12.32
N VAL A 46 8.13 -7.20 11.04
CA VAL A 46 8.22 -5.79 10.61
C VAL A 46 7.07 -4.97 11.17
N MET A 47 5.83 -5.44 11.07
CA MET A 47 4.66 -4.75 11.63
C MET A 47 4.75 -4.62 13.16
N GLN A 48 5.20 -5.68 13.83
CA GLN A 48 5.39 -5.68 15.28
C GLN A 48 6.42 -4.64 15.71
N LEU A 49 7.59 -4.58 15.06
CA LEU A 49 8.61 -3.58 15.34
C LEU A 49 8.15 -2.16 15.08
N ASN A 50 7.44 -1.91 13.97
CA ASN A 50 6.88 -0.60 13.68
C ASN A 50 5.89 -0.15 14.77
N ALA A 51 5.11 -1.10 15.33
CA ALA A 51 4.23 -0.83 16.45
C ALA A 51 5.00 -0.50 17.73
N GLU A 52 6.13 -1.19 17.98
CA GLU A 52 6.94 -1.05 19.19
C GLU A 52 7.77 0.24 19.21
N ASP A 53 8.41 0.59 18.08
CA ASP A 53 9.35 1.73 17.99
C ASP A 53 8.81 2.92 17.18
N GLY A 54 7.61 2.75 16.56
CA GLY A 54 6.98 3.76 15.71
C GLY A 54 7.70 3.97 14.38
N GLY A 55 8.48 3.01 13.92
CA GLY A 55 9.10 3.01 12.62
C GLY A 55 8.11 2.85 11.48
N HIS A 56 8.57 3.11 10.26
CA HIS A 56 7.80 3.01 9.02
C HIS A 56 8.47 2.03 8.05
N ARG A 57 9.09 0.96 8.60
CA ARG A 57 9.70 -0.10 7.78
C ARG A 57 8.66 -0.68 6.86
N LYS A 58 9.09 -1.00 5.65
CA LYS A 58 8.26 -1.67 4.64
C LYS A 58 8.77 -3.08 4.41
N PHE A 59 7.89 -3.95 3.94
CA PHE A 59 8.27 -5.32 3.57
C PHE A 59 7.87 -5.65 2.14
N ILE A 60 8.68 -6.48 1.49
CA ILE A 60 8.40 -7.09 0.20
C ILE A 60 8.55 -8.58 0.37
N MET A 61 7.43 -9.30 0.31
CA MET A 61 7.39 -10.76 0.46
C MET A 61 7.23 -11.41 -0.90
N VAL A 62 8.18 -12.24 -1.30
CA VAL A 62 8.11 -13.00 -2.55
C VAL A 62 7.94 -14.48 -2.22
N GLN A 63 6.92 -15.11 -2.80
CA GLN A 63 6.64 -16.51 -2.60
C GLN A 63 6.06 -17.14 -3.86
N LEU A 64 6.55 -18.31 -4.23
CA LEU A 64 5.94 -19.14 -5.25
C LEU A 64 4.64 -19.75 -4.72
N PRO A 65 3.58 -19.85 -5.55
CA PRO A 65 2.28 -20.36 -5.12
C PRO A 65 2.28 -21.91 -5.05
N GLU A 66 3.19 -22.50 -4.27
CA GLU A 66 3.26 -23.93 -4.04
C GLU A 66 1.95 -24.44 -3.45
N LYS A 67 1.40 -25.48 -4.06
CA LYS A 67 0.13 -26.06 -3.63
C LYS A 67 0.27 -26.73 -2.27
N CYS A 68 -0.73 -26.53 -1.42
CA CYS A 68 -0.86 -27.30 -0.19
C CYS A 68 -1.28 -28.73 -0.52
N ASP A 69 -0.75 -29.72 0.22
CA ASP A 69 -1.19 -31.10 0.14
C ASP A 69 -2.67 -31.19 0.54
N GLU A 70 -3.48 -31.91 -0.21
CA GLU A 70 -4.92 -32.05 0.05
C GLU A 70 -5.22 -32.73 1.40
N SER A 71 -4.28 -33.51 1.90
CA SER A 71 -4.38 -34.15 3.22
C SER A 71 -3.95 -33.22 4.37
N SER A 72 -3.29 -32.09 4.09
CA SER A 72 -2.76 -31.14 5.07
C SER A 72 -3.86 -30.39 5.82
N GLU A 73 -3.58 -29.98 7.04
CA GLU A 73 -4.47 -29.11 7.84
C GLU A 73 -4.67 -27.74 7.15
N ALA A 74 -3.66 -27.23 6.44
CA ALA A 74 -3.75 -26.01 5.65
C ALA A 74 -4.85 -26.12 4.57
N TYR A 75 -4.85 -27.21 3.80
CA TYR A 75 -5.84 -27.44 2.76
C TYR A 75 -7.24 -27.61 3.33
N LYS A 76 -7.39 -28.37 4.42
CA LYS A 76 -8.67 -28.54 5.15
C LYS A 76 -9.19 -27.20 5.70
N ALA A 77 -8.29 -26.28 6.08
CA ALA A 77 -8.64 -24.93 6.50
C ALA A 77 -9.01 -23.97 5.33
N GLY A 78 -8.93 -24.46 4.07
CA GLY A 78 -9.31 -23.71 2.87
C GLY A 78 -8.15 -23.05 2.11
N TYR A 79 -6.91 -23.20 2.56
CA TYR A 79 -5.75 -22.63 1.88
C TYR A 79 -5.24 -23.57 0.80
N LYS A 80 -5.33 -23.14 -0.46
CA LYS A 80 -4.92 -23.96 -1.61
C LYS A 80 -3.40 -23.92 -1.88
N ASN A 81 -2.73 -22.88 -1.43
CA ASN A 81 -1.29 -22.69 -1.61
C ASN A 81 -0.68 -21.89 -0.45
N ILE A 82 0.64 -21.91 -0.37
CA ILE A 82 1.40 -21.26 0.70
C ILE A 82 1.23 -19.72 0.71
N CYS A 83 1.01 -19.08 -0.45
CA CYS A 83 0.78 -17.63 -0.51
C CYS A 83 -0.52 -17.23 0.20
N GLU A 84 -1.57 -18.08 0.15
CA GLU A 84 -2.82 -17.85 0.88
C GLU A 84 -2.59 -17.84 2.39
N ILE A 85 -1.76 -18.75 2.88
CA ILE A 85 -1.37 -18.83 4.30
C ILE A 85 -0.62 -17.56 4.70
N GLY A 86 0.37 -17.14 3.90
CA GLY A 86 1.15 -15.93 4.16
C GLY A 86 0.28 -14.66 4.19
N LYS A 87 -0.61 -14.50 3.23
CA LYS A 87 -1.56 -13.36 3.19
C LYS A 87 -2.45 -13.31 4.44
N GLU A 88 -2.99 -14.45 4.82
CA GLU A 88 -3.86 -14.54 6.00
C GLU A 88 -3.10 -14.26 7.29
N ARG A 89 -1.86 -14.75 7.39
CA ARG A 89 -1.00 -14.42 8.53
C ARG A 89 -0.76 -12.91 8.66
N ILE A 90 -0.44 -12.25 7.55
CA ILE A 90 -0.21 -10.79 7.56
C ILE A 90 -1.46 -10.06 8.06
N ARG A 91 -2.66 -10.41 7.56
CA ARG A 91 -3.92 -9.81 8.01
C ARG A 91 -4.14 -9.99 9.50
N ARG A 92 -4.07 -11.24 9.98
CA ARG A 92 -4.28 -11.55 11.41
C ARG A 92 -3.25 -10.91 12.30
N ALA A 93 -1.99 -10.85 11.86
CA ALA A 93 -0.93 -10.18 12.61
C ALA A 93 -1.22 -8.67 12.73
N GLY A 94 -1.59 -8.01 11.64
CA GLY A 94 -1.96 -6.60 11.65
C GLY A 94 -3.14 -6.31 12.56
N ASP A 95 -4.22 -7.09 12.46
CA ASP A 95 -5.42 -6.94 13.29
C ASP A 95 -5.10 -7.16 14.78
N LYS A 96 -4.30 -8.19 15.11
CA LYS A 96 -3.87 -8.49 16.46
C LYS A 96 -3.05 -7.33 17.04
N ILE A 97 -2.00 -6.90 16.34
CA ILE A 97 -1.12 -5.80 16.77
C ILE A 97 -1.94 -4.53 16.99
N LYS A 98 -2.85 -4.19 16.06
CA LYS A 98 -3.73 -3.04 16.19
C LYS A 98 -4.63 -3.14 17.41
N SER A 99 -5.23 -4.31 17.66
CA SER A 99 -6.11 -4.52 18.80
C SER A 99 -5.36 -4.44 20.14
N GLU A 100 -4.13 -4.92 20.20
CA GLU A 100 -3.26 -4.84 21.38
C GLU A 100 -2.89 -3.38 21.68
N ILE A 101 -2.52 -2.60 20.66
CA ILE A 101 -2.27 -1.16 20.77
C ILE A 101 -3.53 -0.42 21.25
N ASP A 102 -4.67 -0.68 20.62
CA ASP A 102 -5.94 -0.02 20.97
C ASP A 102 -6.35 -0.29 22.45
N VAL A 103 -6.08 -1.48 22.97
CA VAL A 103 -6.37 -1.84 24.37
C VAL A 103 -5.44 -1.11 25.34
N VAL A 104 -4.14 -1.15 25.09
CA VAL A 104 -3.14 -0.46 25.93
C VAL A 104 -3.44 1.05 25.96
N HIS A 105 -3.76 1.63 24.83
CA HIS A 105 -4.07 3.04 24.74
C HIS A 105 -5.35 3.46 25.45
N LYS A 106 -6.40 2.65 25.43
CA LYS A 106 -7.66 2.97 26.13
C LYS A 106 -7.48 3.02 27.63
N ASP A 107 -6.72 2.08 28.18
CA ASP A 107 -6.48 2.01 29.62
C ASP A 107 -5.56 3.15 30.08
N ASP A 108 -4.49 3.46 29.34
CA ASP A 108 -3.61 4.57 29.61
C ASP A 108 -4.31 5.93 29.47
N TYR A 109 -5.18 6.09 28.48
CA TYR A 109 -6.00 7.29 28.32
C TYR A 109 -6.97 7.47 29.49
N ALA A 110 -7.63 6.41 29.93
CA ALA A 110 -8.54 6.46 31.09
C ALA A 110 -7.78 6.81 32.39
N ALA A 111 -6.59 6.25 32.59
CA ALA A 111 -5.73 6.57 33.72
C ALA A 111 -5.25 8.03 33.71
N LEU A 112 -4.88 8.55 32.53
CA LEU A 112 -4.46 9.93 32.33
C LEU A 112 -5.60 10.93 32.53
N VAL A 113 -6.79 10.65 32.02
CA VAL A 113 -7.99 11.49 32.24
C VAL A 113 -8.34 11.54 33.71
N GLN A 114 -8.29 10.40 34.44
CA GLN A 114 -8.49 10.37 35.88
C GLN A 114 -7.41 11.17 36.64
N SER A 115 -6.16 11.12 36.24
CA SER A 115 -5.08 11.86 36.87
C SER A 115 -5.18 13.37 36.63
N GLN A 116 -5.65 13.82 35.48
CA GLN A 116 -5.94 15.22 35.17
C GLN A 116 -7.11 15.76 36.03
N GLN A 117 -8.12 14.96 36.26
CA GLN A 117 -9.26 15.34 37.11
C GLN A 117 -8.89 15.43 38.60
N SER A 118 -7.85 14.71 39.02
CA SER A 118 -7.37 14.72 40.43
C SER A 118 -6.37 15.84 40.74
N ASN A 119 -6.00 16.68 39.77
CA ASN A 119 -5.02 17.76 39.95
C ASN A 119 -3.70 17.27 40.56
N ASP A 120 -3.25 16.08 40.18
CA ASP A 120 -2.14 15.38 40.83
C ASP A 120 -0.79 15.93 40.29
N GLN A 121 -0.16 16.77 41.10
CA GLN A 121 1.10 17.42 40.86
C GLN A 121 2.26 16.45 40.54
N LYS A 122 2.14 15.16 40.95
CA LYS A 122 3.10 14.10 40.65
C LYS A 122 3.15 13.71 39.16
N VAL A 123 2.02 13.77 38.47
CA VAL A 123 1.96 13.46 37.03
C VAL A 123 2.66 14.56 36.23
N MET A 124 2.43 15.82 36.59
CA MET A 124 3.10 16.97 35.95
C MET A 124 4.62 16.96 36.18
N THR A 125 5.05 16.58 37.40
CA THR A 125 6.49 16.47 37.72
C THR A 125 7.17 15.32 36.96
N GLY A 126 6.44 14.22 36.74
CA GLY A 126 6.90 13.11 35.91
C GLY A 126 7.04 13.52 34.43
N PHE A 127 6.12 14.33 33.94
CA PHE A 127 6.14 14.86 32.57
C PHE A 127 7.32 15.78 32.32
N ASP A 128 7.58 16.72 33.25
CA ASP A 128 8.72 17.62 33.17
C ASP A 128 10.07 16.89 33.30
N SER A 129 10.13 15.83 34.09
CA SER A 129 11.31 14.97 34.21
C SER A 129 11.59 14.19 32.90
N LEU A 130 10.56 13.70 32.22
CA LEU A 130 10.66 13.02 30.93
C LEU A 130 11.08 14.00 29.82
N LYS A 131 10.61 15.25 29.87
CA LYS A 131 10.99 16.31 28.95
C LYS A 131 12.45 16.71 29.15
N SER A 132 12.90 16.85 30.37
CA SER A 132 14.29 17.19 30.69
C SER A 132 15.28 16.06 30.41
N SER A 133 14.84 14.81 30.40
CA SER A 133 15.65 13.63 30.05
C SER A 133 15.79 13.37 28.55
N GLY A 134 15.14 14.17 27.69
CA GLY A 134 15.18 14.02 26.25
C GLY A 134 14.35 12.85 25.71
N VAL A 135 13.59 12.18 26.56
CA VAL A 135 12.65 11.10 26.17
C VAL A 135 11.40 11.68 25.52
N LEU A 136 11.02 12.92 25.88
CA LEU A 136 9.97 13.69 25.23
C LEU A 136 10.53 14.48 24.05
N THR A 137 10.05 14.20 22.87
CA THR A 137 10.30 15.00 21.67
C THR A 137 9.12 15.94 21.40
N GLU A 138 9.31 16.95 20.52
CA GLU A 138 8.23 17.87 20.14
C GLU A 138 6.99 17.18 19.53
N LYS A 139 7.09 15.90 19.14
CA LYS A 139 6.03 15.13 18.47
C LYS A 139 5.48 13.94 19.28
N GLY A 140 6.02 13.67 20.44
CA GLY A 140 5.57 12.56 21.27
C GLY A 140 6.65 12.01 22.20
N TYR A 141 6.29 11.03 23.01
CA TYR A 141 7.21 10.30 23.85
C TYR A 141 6.97 8.79 23.78
N THR A 142 8.03 8.05 24.03
CA THR A 142 7.98 6.60 24.16
C THR A 142 8.10 6.24 25.65
N TYR A 143 7.13 5.55 26.18
CA TYR A 143 7.15 5.06 27.56
C TYR A 143 7.43 3.56 27.53
N LYS A 144 8.37 3.12 28.36
CA LYS A 144 8.61 1.70 28.61
C LYS A 144 8.16 1.38 30.02
N ASP A 145 7.15 0.55 30.15
CA ASP A 145 6.71 0.07 31.44
C ASP A 145 7.82 -0.72 32.15
N LYS A 146 8.03 -0.46 33.42
CA LYS A 146 9.13 -1.06 34.18
C LYS A 146 8.89 -2.53 34.51
N ASP A 147 7.64 -2.91 34.67
CA ASP A 147 7.24 -4.23 35.13
C ASP A 147 6.93 -5.16 33.97
N THR A 148 6.15 -4.71 32.98
CA THR A 148 5.76 -5.50 31.82
C THR A 148 6.80 -5.44 30.69
N LYS A 149 7.71 -4.44 30.71
CA LYS A 149 8.67 -4.14 29.61
C LYS A 149 8.00 -3.71 28.30
N GLU A 150 6.72 -3.46 28.32
CA GLU A 150 5.99 -2.95 27.15
C GLU A 150 6.38 -1.52 26.83
N ILE A 151 6.41 -1.21 25.53
CA ILE A 151 6.73 0.10 25.01
C ILE A 151 5.47 0.72 24.43
N SER A 152 5.05 1.85 24.99
CA SER A 152 3.94 2.64 24.50
C SER A 152 4.44 3.95 23.93
N ARG A 153 3.93 4.37 22.77
CA ARG A 153 4.25 5.64 22.15
C ARG A 153 3.03 6.56 22.19
N ILE A 154 3.20 7.74 22.77
CA ILE A 154 2.18 8.76 22.83
C ILE A 154 2.61 9.94 21.95
N THR A 155 1.80 10.29 20.96
CA THR A 155 2.00 11.46 20.10
C THR A 155 1.05 12.58 20.54
N TYR A 156 1.49 13.83 20.46
CA TYR A 156 0.67 15.00 20.74
C TYR A 156 0.65 15.96 19.55
N SER A 157 -0.43 16.72 19.41
CA SER A 157 -0.53 17.79 18.42
C SER A 157 0.06 19.08 19.00
N ALA A 158 0.92 19.74 18.23
CA ALA A 158 1.45 21.05 18.60
C ALA A 158 0.43 22.20 18.44
N GLU A 159 -0.71 21.93 17.80
CA GLU A 159 -1.71 22.95 17.44
C GLU A 159 -2.76 23.20 18.52
N ASP A 160 -2.99 22.24 19.42
CA ASP A 160 -3.91 22.39 20.55
C ASP A 160 -3.29 21.90 21.88
N PRO A 161 -2.96 22.82 22.81
CA PRO A 161 -2.43 22.43 24.13
C PRO A 161 -3.36 21.56 24.97
N ASN A 162 -4.66 21.49 24.63
CA ASN A 162 -5.63 20.64 25.29
C ASN A 162 -5.83 19.29 24.58
N ASP A 163 -5.25 19.14 23.39
CA ASP A 163 -5.30 17.90 22.58
C ASP A 163 -4.06 17.02 22.84
N PHE A 164 -3.59 17.04 24.09
CA PHE A 164 -2.35 16.40 24.54
C PHE A 164 -2.31 14.87 24.30
N TYR A 165 -3.44 14.25 23.95
CA TYR A 165 -3.59 12.80 23.96
C TYR A 165 -4.45 12.28 22.81
N ARG A 166 -4.26 12.80 21.59
CA ARG A 166 -4.79 12.08 20.43
C ARG A 166 -3.91 10.87 20.16
N PHE A 167 -4.35 9.75 20.69
CA PHE A 167 -3.93 8.47 20.16
C PHE A 167 -4.34 8.41 18.70
N HIS A 168 -3.38 8.24 17.82
CA HIS A 168 -3.65 7.90 16.43
C HIS A 168 -3.45 6.39 16.25
N PRO A 169 -4.42 5.53 16.64
CA PRO A 169 -4.36 4.09 16.37
C PRO A 169 -4.31 3.82 14.86
N ASN A 170 -4.64 4.81 14.03
CA ASN A 170 -4.57 4.75 12.58
C ASN A 170 -3.17 5.07 12.01
N ALA A 171 -2.18 5.40 12.82
CA ALA A 171 -0.82 5.70 12.35
C ALA A 171 -0.01 4.43 12.02
N LEU A 172 -0.41 3.27 12.52
CA LEU A 172 0.23 2.01 12.16
C LEU A 172 -0.27 1.54 10.81
N ASP A 173 0.61 1.47 9.83
CA ASP A 173 0.32 0.86 8.55
C ASP A 173 0.39 -0.66 8.66
N ILE A 174 -0.78 -1.31 8.70
CA ILE A 174 -0.97 -2.76 8.67
C ILE A 174 -1.40 -3.25 7.29
N GLY A 175 -1.52 -2.33 6.33
CA GLY A 175 -1.92 -2.63 4.97
C GLY A 175 -0.81 -3.32 4.19
N PHE A 176 -1.21 -4.12 3.20
CA PHE A 176 -0.29 -4.66 2.22
C PHE A 176 -0.98 -4.84 0.88
N ARG A 177 -0.18 -4.82 -0.17
CA ARG A 177 -0.65 -5.01 -1.54
C ARG A 177 -0.23 -6.38 -2.02
N VAL A 178 -1.13 -7.07 -2.70
CA VAL A 178 -0.85 -8.37 -3.32
C VAL A 178 -0.70 -8.16 -4.82
N LEU A 179 0.45 -8.53 -5.35
CA LEU A 179 0.73 -8.53 -6.78
C LEU A 179 1.00 -9.97 -7.22
N LYS A 180 0.51 -10.34 -8.38
CA LYS A 180 0.77 -11.62 -9.02
C LYS A 180 1.59 -11.35 -10.27
N LEU A 181 2.74 -12.01 -10.38
CA LEU A 181 3.49 -11.98 -11.64
C LEU A 181 2.69 -12.75 -12.69
N ASP A 182 2.45 -12.12 -13.80
CA ASP A 182 1.74 -12.66 -14.95
C ASP A 182 2.43 -12.25 -16.25
N ASP A 183 1.91 -12.68 -17.38
CA ASP A 183 2.34 -12.24 -18.71
C ASP A 183 2.08 -10.74 -18.92
N THR A 184 2.70 -10.17 -19.96
CA THR A 184 2.44 -8.79 -20.39
C THR A 184 0.95 -8.52 -20.59
N ASN A 185 0.53 -7.30 -20.32
CA ASN A 185 -0.85 -6.85 -20.55
C ASN A 185 -1.21 -6.75 -22.03
N MET A 186 -0.21 -6.69 -22.90
CA MET A 186 -0.39 -6.51 -24.34
C MET A 186 -0.48 -7.85 -25.06
N LYS A 187 -1.26 -7.90 -26.14
CA LYS A 187 -1.26 -9.02 -27.09
C LYS A 187 0.06 -9.07 -27.84
N ASP A 188 0.53 -10.28 -28.16
CA ASP A 188 1.70 -10.44 -29.00
C ASP A 188 1.40 -9.92 -30.42
N VAL A 189 2.27 -9.05 -30.92
CA VAL A 189 2.14 -8.44 -32.26
C VAL A 189 3.17 -9.00 -33.26
N TYR A 190 3.96 -9.99 -32.87
CA TYR A 190 4.97 -10.60 -33.71
C TYR A 190 4.41 -11.86 -34.39
N TYR A 191 3.82 -11.66 -35.57
CA TYR A 191 3.45 -12.74 -36.47
C TYR A 191 4.41 -12.79 -37.64
N ALA A 192 4.63 -14.01 -38.18
CA ALA A 192 5.33 -14.13 -39.44
C ALA A 192 4.57 -13.39 -40.55
N PRO A 193 5.23 -12.75 -41.52
CA PRO A 193 4.56 -11.92 -42.53
C PRO A 193 3.45 -12.63 -43.31
N ASP A 194 3.54 -13.96 -43.44
CA ASP A 194 2.57 -14.83 -44.12
C ASP A 194 1.37 -15.24 -43.19
N ALA A 195 1.45 -14.91 -41.91
CA ALA A 195 0.40 -15.17 -40.93
C ALA A 195 -0.61 -14.04 -40.78
N TYR A 196 -0.39 -12.88 -41.40
CA TYR A 196 -1.30 -11.74 -41.36
C TYR A 196 -2.49 -11.93 -42.30
N ASP A 197 -3.69 -11.88 -41.75
CA ASP A 197 -4.94 -11.77 -42.49
C ASP A 197 -5.70 -10.48 -42.11
N GLN A 198 -6.75 -10.17 -42.89
CA GLN A 198 -7.54 -8.95 -42.66
C GLN A 198 -8.33 -8.99 -41.35
N GLY A 199 -8.67 -10.17 -40.84
CA GLY A 199 -9.30 -10.34 -39.52
C GLY A 199 -8.35 -10.07 -38.37
N MET A 200 -7.06 -10.44 -38.53
CA MET A 200 -6.02 -10.12 -37.57
C MET A 200 -5.75 -8.63 -37.45
N LEU A 201 -5.82 -7.87 -38.55
CA LEU A 201 -5.68 -6.41 -38.53
C LEU A 201 -6.77 -5.75 -37.70
N ALA A 202 -8.01 -6.24 -37.76
CA ALA A 202 -9.10 -5.76 -36.89
C ALA A 202 -8.89 -6.16 -35.42
N ALA A 203 -8.28 -7.34 -35.16
CA ALA A 203 -7.94 -7.77 -33.80
C ALA A 203 -6.78 -6.97 -33.18
N LEU A 204 -5.92 -6.34 -34.00
CA LEU A 204 -4.85 -5.44 -33.56
C LEU A 204 -5.35 -4.06 -33.10
N GLU A 205 -6.61 -3.68 -33.41
CA GLU A 205 -7.23 -2.48 -32.85
C GLU A 205 -7.34 -2.54 -31.33
N SER A 206 -7.44 -3.76 -30.74
CA SER A 206 -7.38 -3.99 -29.31
C SER A 206 -6.08 -4.70 -28.96
N ASN A 207 -5.04 -3.93 -28.68
CA ASN A 207 -3.70 -4.42 -28.34
C ASN A 207 -3.61 -4.97 -26.89
N ILE A 208 -4.63 -4.75 -26.06
CA ILE A 208 -4.70 -5.21 -24.67
C ILE A 208 -5.37 -6.58 -24.63
N LYS A 209 -4.88 -7.49 -23.79
CA LYS A 209 -5.49 -8.80 -23.53
C LYS A 209 -6.85 -8.64 -22.89
N ASP A 210 -7.81 -9.49 -23.26
CA ASP A 210 -9.22 -9.35 -22.87
C ASP A 210 -9.48 -9.68 -21.39
N ASP A 211 -8.55 -10.37 -20.74
CA ASP A 211 -8.60 -10.77 -19.33
C ASP A 211 -7.93 -9.76 -18.38
N ARG A 212 -7.46 -8.63 -18.89
CA ARG A 212 -6.78 -7.59 -18.10
C ARG A 212 -7.78 -6.59 -17.53
N THR A 213 -7.59 -6.28 -16.24
CA THR A 213 -8.35 -5.26 -15.52
C THR A 213 -7.66 -3.89 -15.62
N ASP A 214 -8.39 -2.83 -15.29
CA ASP A 214 -7.82 -1.47 -15.23
C ASP A 214 -6.64 -1.38 -14.26
N LEU A 215 -6.68 -2.13 -13.16
CA LEU A 215 -5.57 -2.17 -12.22
C LEU A 215 -4.34 -2.88 -12.79
N ASP A 216 -4.49 -3.91 -13.61
CA ASP A 216 -3.38 -4.55 -14.30
C ASP A 216 -2.70 -3.57 -15.24
N LEU A 217 -3.48 -2.76 -15.95
CA LEU A 217 -2.98 -1.70 -16.84
C LEU A 217 -2.30 -0.58 -16.06
N LEU A 218 -2.92 -0.12 -14.98
CA LEU A 218 -2.35 0.91 -14.11
C LEU A 218 -0.99 0.48 -13.57
N PHE A 219 -0.91 -0.74 -12.98
CA PHE A 219 0.33 -1.25 -12.42
C PHE A 219 1.38 -1.55 -13.50
N GLY A 220 0.98 -1.99 -14.69
CA GLY A 220 1.86 -2.10 -15.84
C GLY A 220 2.50 -0.75 -16.20
N CYS A 221 1.71 0.31 -16.28
CA CYS A 221 2.22 1.67 -16.53
C CYS A 221 3.16 2.17 -15.42
N LEU A 222 2.87 1.85 -14.14
CA LEU A 222 3.78 2.21 -13.04
C LEU A 222 5.14 1.55 -13.20
N ILE A 223 5.19 0.27 -13.59
CA ILE A 223 6.43 -0.46 -13.85
C ILE A 223 7.18 0.16 -15.03
N ASP A 224 6.50 0.44 -16.13
CA ASP A 224 7.10 1.02 -17.33
C ASP A 224 7.73 2.39 -17.10
N TRP A 225 7.16 3.17 -16.18
CA TRP A 225 7.70 4.47 -15.79
C TRP A 225 8.64 4.43 -14.58
N GLY A 226 8.88 3.25 -14.01
CA GLY A 226 9.73 3.08 -12.83
C GLY A 226 9.18 3.77 -11.58
N LEU A 227 7.84 3.86 -11.45
CA LEU A 227 7.19 4.43 -10.28
C LEU A 227 7.10 3.38 -9.16
N PRO A 228 7.25 3.80 -7.89
CA PRO A 228 7.08 2.88 -6.75
C PRO A 228 5.70 2.24 -6.77
N LEU A 229 5.59 0.94 -6.48
CA LEU A 229 4.30 0.23 -6.48
C LEU A 229 3.55 0.32 -5.14
N SER A 230 4.15 0.95 -4.12
CA SER A 230 3.64 0.98 -2.74
C SER A 230 2.84 2.25 -2.40
N LEU A 231 2.83 3.26 -3.26
CA LEU A 231 2.17 4.53 -2.98
C LEU A 231 0.64 4.41 -3.10
N PRO A 232 -0.12 5.27 -2.43
CA PRO A 232 -1.58 5.20 -2.43
C PRO A 232 -2.17 5.47 -3.81
N TYR A 233 -3.31 4.86 -4.10
CA TYR A 233 -4.13 5.22 -5.26
C TYR A 233 -5.61 5.24 -4.87
N LYS A 234 -6.37 6.00 -5.64
CA LYS A 234 -7.84 6.07 -5.55
C LYS A 234 -8.46 5.93 -6.92
N SER A 235 -9.69 5.46 -6.95
CA SER A 235 -10.51 5.38 -8.16
C SER A 235 -11.80 6.15 -7.92
N GLU A 236 -12.21 6.94 -8.87
CA GLU A 236 -13.42 7.77 -8.80
C GLU A 236 -14.16 7.73 -10.13
N GLN A 237 -15.45 8.07 -10.11
CA GLN A 237 -16.26 8.16 -11.33
C GLN A 237 -16.34 9.61 -11.80
N ILE A 238 -15.99 9.86 -13.06
CA ILE A 238 -16.11 11.15 -13.72
C ILE A 238 -16.84 10.95 -15.05
N ASP A 239 -17.99 11.56 -15.23
CA ASP A 239 -18.82 11.46 -16.44
C ASP A 239 -19.00 10.01 -16.93
N GLY A 240 -19.21 9.08 -16.00
CA GLY A 240 -19.43 7.66 -16.30
C GLY A 240 -18.18 6.84 -16.56
N CYS A 241 -16.99 7.46 -16.53
CA CYS A 241 -15.70 6.77 -16.65
C CYS A 241 -15.02 6.60 -15.29
N THR A 242 -14.27 5.50 -15.12
CA THR A 242 -13.44 5.25 -13.97
C THR A 242 -12.08 5.92 -14.15
N VAL A 243 -11.75 6.86 -13.30
CA VAL A 243 -10.48 7.56 -13.30
C VAL A 243 -9.66 7.13 -12.09
N HIS A 244 -8.46 6.62 -12.34
CA HIS A 244 -7.51 6.18 -11.33
C HIS A 244 -6.48 7.27 -11.10
N THR A 245 -6.33 7.73 -9.86
CA THR A 245 -5.28 8.69 -9.47
C THR A 245 -4.29 8.00 -8.56
N TYR A 246 -3.03 7.97 -8.94
CA TYR A 246 -1.92 7.40 -8.20
C TYR A 246 -1.07 8.50 -7.59
N ASN A 247 -0.78 8.38 -6.28
CA ASN A 247 0.05 9.28 -5.48
C ASN A 247 -0.28 10.77 -5.74
N ASP A 248 -1.56 11.13 -5.57
CA ASP A 248 -2.09 12.50 -5.73
C ASP A 248 -1.78 13.19 -7.07
N GLY A 249 -1.48 12.41 -8.12
CA GLY A 249 -1.28 12.93 -9.48
C GLY A 249 0.08 12.60 -10.11
N ASP A 250 0.90 11.74 -9.52
CA ASP A 250 2.08 11.19 -10.22
C ASP A 250 1.67 10.47 -11.50
N LEU A 251 0.52 9.80 -11.48
CA LEU A 251 -0.14 9.20 -12.63
C LEU A 251 -1.65 9.29 -12.48
N ILE A 252 -2.33 9.80 -13.51
CA ILE A 252 -3.79 9.68 -13.65
C ILE A 252 -4.11 8.86 -14.89
N ALA A 253 -4.99 7.86 -14.75
CA ALA A 253 -5.32 6.94 -15.83
C ALA A 253 -6.83 6.76 -16.00
N CYS A 254 -7.28 6.60 -17.26
CA CYS A 254 -8.63 6.19 -17.60
C CYS A 254 -8.54 5.13 -18.71
N PHE A 255 -9.09 3.93 -18.46
CA PHE A 255 -9.03 2.80 -19.39
C PHE A 255 -10.39 2.38 -19.92
N ASP A 256 -11.43 3.16 -19.63
CA ASP A 256 -12.79 2.91 -20.12
C ASP A 256 -12.91 3.04 -21.65
N ALA A 257 -13.94 2.43 -22.19
CA ALA A 257 -14.34 2.66 -23.58
C ALA A 257 -15.13 3.97 -23.72
N ASN A 258 -15.02 4.62 -24.88
CA ASN A 258 -15.74 5.86 -25.18
C ASN A 258 -15.52 6.99 -24.17
N ILE A 259 -14.26 7.32 -23.92
CA ILE A 259 -13.84 8.38 -23.00
C ILE A 259 -14.29 9.74 -23.56
N PRO A 260 -15.21 10.46 -22.90
CA PRO A 260 -15.65 11.76 -23.40
C PRO A 260 -14.57 12.85 -23.19
N GLU A 261 -14.61 13.86 -24.02
CA GLU A 261 -13.66 14.99 -23.96
C GLU A 261 -13.68 15.70 -22.59
N SER A 262 -14.82 15.73 -21.91
CA SER A 262 -14.96 16.27 -20.55
C SER A 262 -14.05 15.58 -19.54
N VAL A 263 -13.94 14.25 -19.59
CA VAL A 263 -13.02 13.46 -18.72
C VAL A 263 -11.57 13.81 -19.03
N VAL A 264 -11.20 13.91 -20.29
CA VAL A 264 -9.84 14.31 -20.70
C VAL A 264 -9.50 15.72 -20.20
N LYS A 265 -10.43 16.66 -20.32
CA LYS A 265 -10.28 18.04 -19.80
C LYS A 265 -10.13 18.07 -18.28
N GLU A 266 -10.97 17.33 -17.57
CA GLU A 266 -10.92 17.24 -16.11
C GLU A 266 -9.56 16.69 -15.64
N ILE A 267 -9.06 15.62 -16.28
CA ILE A 267 -7.74 15.08 -15.97
C ILE A 267 -6.64 16.09 -16.29
N ALA A 268 -6.70 16.78 -17.43
CA ALA A 268 -5.71 17.77 -17.81
C ALA A 268 -5.69 19.00 -16.87
N GLN A 269 -6.86 19.42 -16.35
CA GLN A 269 -6.98 20.50 -15.36
C GLN A 269 -6.27 20.17 -14.03
N ARG A 270 -6.22 18.90 -13.65
CA ARG A 270 -5.50 18.42 -12.46
C ARG A 270 -3.99 18.46 -12.63
N LYS A 271 -3.49 18.73 -13.84
CA LYS A 271 -2.05 18.84 -14.18
C LYS A 271 -1.20 17.69 -13.65
N PRO A 272 -1.55 16.42 -13.96
CA PRO A 272 -0.80 15.27 -13.47
C PRO A 272 0.62 15.27 -14.03
N LEU A 273 1.56 14.64 -13.30
CA LEU A 273 2.90 14.41 -13.84
C LEU A 273 2.87 13.49 -15.05
N ARG A 274 1.93 12.54 -15.06
CA ARG A 274 1.70 11.61 -16.18
C ARG A 274 0.22 11.31 -16.34
N ALA A 275 -0.23 11.11 -17.58
CA ALA A 275 -1.59 10.66 -17.86
C ALA A 275 -1.56 9.49 -18.85
N VAL A 276 -2.47 8.52 -18.66
CA VAL A 276 -2.61 7.36 -19.55
C VAL A 276 -4.06 7.15 -19.91
N PHE A 277 -4.29 6.89 -21.18
CA PHE A 277 -5.58 6.53 -21.72
C PHE A 277 -5.48 5.24 -22.54
N ARG A 278 -6.56 4.47 -22.57
CA ARG A 278 -6.65 3.30 -23.45
C ARG A 278 -6.91 3.73 -24.89
N ASP A 279 -6.19 3.16 -25.86
CA ASP A 279 -6.33 3.47 -27.28
C ASP A 279 -7.75 3.22 -27.81
N SER A 280 -8.31 2.07 -27.47
CA SER A 280 -9.70 1.70 -27.80
C SER A 280 -10.76 2.50 -27.03
N GLY A 281 -10.35 3.36 -26.11
CA GLY A 281 -11.23 4.31 -25.40
C GLY A 281 -11.70 5.49 -26.27
N PHE A 282 -11.12 5.67 -27.44
CA PHE A 282 -11.46 6.76 -28.36
C PHE A 282 -12.05 6.21 -29.66
N ALA A 283 -13.15 6.81 -30.14
CA ALA A 283 -13.83 6.33 -31.32
C ALA A 283 -13.07 6.62 -32.63
N SER A 284 -12.12 7.55 -32.62
CA SER A 284 -11.40 7.97 -33.82
C SER A 284 -9.99 8.49 -33.55
N SER A 285 -9.12 8.43 -34.57
CA SER A 285 -7.78 9.01 -34.50
C SER A 285 -7.76 10.53 -34.24
N PRO A 286 -8.69 11.36 -34.75
CA PRO A 286 -8.78 12.76 -34.37
C PRO A 286 -9.02 12.98 -32.87
N GLU A 287 -9.83 12.15 -32.22
CA GLU A 287 -10.06 12.26 -30.77
C GLU A 287 -8.79 11.98 -29.97
N LYS A 288 -8.00 10.98 -30.40
CA LYS A 288 -6.68 10.68 -29.79
C LYS A 288 -5.71 11.85 -29.92
N ILE A 289 -5.66 12.50 -31.09
CA ILE A 289 -4.83 13.69 -31.30
C ILE A 289 -5.31 14.83 -30.40
N ASN A 290 -6.63 15.01 -30.26
CA ASN A 290 -7.23 16.03 -29.45
C ASN A 290 -6.84 15.90 -27.96
N VAL A 291 -6.60 14.68 -27.45
CA VAL A 291 -6.08 14.47 -26.08
C VAL A 291 -4.82 15.29 -25.86
N PHE A 292 -3.84 15.17 -26.73
CA PHE A 292 -2.56 15.88 -26.60
C PHE A 292 -2.73 17.41 -26.70
N GLU A 293 -3.64 17.88 -27.56
CA GLU A 293 -3.92 19.32 -27.71
C GLU A 293 -4.61 19.88 -26.46
N ILE A 294 -5.53 19.13 -25.85
CA ILE A 294 -6.15 19.49 -24.58
C ILE A 294 -5.08 19.62 -23.49
N PHE A 295 -4.18 18.65 -23.36
CA PHE A 295 -3.13 18.72 -22.35
C PHE A 295 -2.17 19.89 -22.60
N LYS A 296 -1.80 20.20 -23.85
CA LYS A 296 -1.01 21.39 -24.19
C LYS A 296 -1.71 22.70 -23.77
N LEU A 297 -3.04 22.76 -23.90
CA LEU A 297 -3.80 23.92 -23.50
C LEU A 297 -3.77 24.17 -21.99
N TYR A 298 -3.87 23.10 -21.19
CA TYR A 298 -3.91 23.19 -19.73
C TYR A 298 -2.53 23.17 -19.06
N MET A 299 -1.50 22.69 -19.79
CA MET A 299 -0.10 22.58 -19.34
C MET A 299 0.84 23.21 -20.37
N PRO A 300 0.73 24.53 -20.64
CA PRO A 300 1.48 25.19 -21.71
C PRO A 300 3.01 25.20 -21.47
N GLU A 301 3.46 25.18 -20.22
CA GLU A 301 4.86 25.07 -19.85
C GLU A 301 5.48 23.73 -20.28
N ASP A 302 4.66 22.69 -20.40
CA ASP A 302 5.08 21.34 -20.76
C ASP A 302 4.76 20.97 -22.23
N ALA A 303 4.22 21.90 -23.00
CA ALA A 303 3.71 21.63 -24.36
C ALA A 303 4.72 20.95 -25.29
N GLY A 304 6.01 21.23 -25.12
CA GLY A 304 7.10 20.62 -25.90
C GLY A 304 7.37 19.14 -25.51
N ASP A 305 7.03 18.75 -24.30
CA ASP A 305 7.31 17.42 -23.75
C ASP A 305 6.03 16.63 -23.44
N ILE A 306 4.87 17.11 -23.88
CA ILE A 306 3.57 16.53 -23.53
C ILE A 306 3.47 15.04 -23.88
N THR A 307 4.09 14.62 -24.99
CA THR A 307 4.12 13.22 -25.43
C THR A 307 4.94 12.29 -24.51
N LYS A 308 5.79 12.85 -23.65
CA LYS A 308 6.49 12.10 -22.61
C LYS A 308 5.64 11.90 -21.37
N ARG A 309 4.66 12.80 -21.16
CA ARG A 309 3.77 12.80 -19.99
C ARG A 309 2.43 12.13 -20.28
N VAL A 310 1.93 12.24 -21.49
CA VAL A 310 0.64 11.66 -21.89
C VAL A 310 0.88 10.48 -22.81
N ARG A 311 0.29 9.34 -22.50
CA ARG A 311 0.33 8.14 -23.34
C ARG A 311 -1.08 7.66 -23.65
N VAL A 312 -1.22 7.10 -24.83
CA VAL A 312 -2.40 6.31 -25.24
C VAL A 312 -1.85 4.91 -25.53
N ILE A 313 -2.35 3.89 -24.81
CA ILE A 313 -1.86 2.51 -24.83
C ILE A 313 -2.89 1.55 -25.42
#